data_0f07069bebd39983f5aca6f0e94dab1f
#
_entry.id   0f07069bebd39983f5aca6f0e94dab1f
#
_cell.length_a   1.000
_cell.length_b   1.000
_cell.length_c   1.000
_cell.angle_alpha   90.00
_cell.angle_beta   90.00
_cell.angle_gamma   90.00
#
_symmetry.space_group_name_H-M   'P 1'
#
loop_
_entity.id
_entity.type
_entity.pdbx_description
1 polymer ?
#
loop_
_entity_poly.entity_id
_entity_poly.type
_entity_poly.pdbx_seq_one_letter_code
_entity_poly.pdbx_strand_id
1 'polypeptide(L)'
;MSSSTEQTTVPAEAARSLRLLQVAAFTSSFDRLMIASMLVVIAVELDGTVESVSRAAATYLLCYGVAQICWAMVSDRLGRVRTMRLALVLATVGGLASAAVPDVGWLMVARGFTGACFAAAIPSALVYIGDTVPVRIRQAPLTDLMTSTAVGMAAATVGAGLLADFTSWRVAFALTAVVAGVLSVVMRRLPEPVVATRAPILASLRAVLVNRPALLVLLLALSEGLVLLGPLTFLPAVLHASGLSVTVSGLLIGAYGAAVLVFARVVKRRSRKMAPANLILVGGSLAVLAYVLLTVSHGVVEVVIGTVLLGAGWAFMHSTLQTWATDMAPDYRATAVSLFATMLFTGSAVGAAIFGPLVDAGSFQAVFVITLAVAVPLTITATIGRRRYATRGH
;
A
#
# COMPACT_ATOMS: atom_id res chain seq x y z
N MET A 1 -21.23 -45.45 14.51
CA MET A 1 -20.25 -44.36 14.67
C MET A 1 -19.71 -44.05 13.30
N SER A 2 -20.34 -43.11 12.59
CA SER A 2 -19.95 -42.62 11.28
C SER A 2 -19.22 -41.31 11.54
N SER A 3 -17.89 -41.31 11.46
CA SER A 3 -17.05 -40.13 11.54
C SER A 3 -17.21 -39.36 10.24
N SER A 4 -18.03 -38.32 10.27
CA SER A 4 -18.07 -37.27 9.23
C SER A 4 -16.71 -36.59 9.18
N THR A 5 -15.90 -36.93 8.20
CA THR A 5 -14.77 -36.13 7.71
C THR A 5 -15.33 -34.84 7.14
N GLU A 6 -15.67 -33.89 8.01
CA GLU A 6 -16.14 -32.56 7.63
C GLU A 6 -15.07 -31.88 6.79
N GLN A 7 -15.40 -31.63 5.54
CA GLN A 7 -14.58 -31.11 4.47
C GLN A 7 -13.85 -29.83 4.88
N THR A 8 -12.52 -29.93 5.01
CA THR A 8 -11.58 -28.83 5.26
C THR A 8 -11.28 -28.00 3.99
N THR A 9 -12.02 -28.22 2.91
CA THR A 9 -11.81 -27.56 1.61
C THR A 9 -12.86 -26.49 1.36
N VAL A 10 -12.40 -25.34 0.93
CA VAL A 10 -13.26 -24.22 0.50
C VAL A 10 -14.05 -24.68 -0.74
N PRO A 11 -15.40 -24.54 -0.79
CA PRO A 11 -16.21 -24.89 -1.94
C PRO A 11 -15.70 -24.19 -3.21
N ALA A 12 -15.84 -24.82 -4.38
CA ALA A 12 -15.30 -24.33 -5.65
C ALA A 12 -15.79 -22.89 -6.00
N GLU A 13 -17.06 -22.58 -5.68
CA GLU A 13 -17.61 -21.23 -5.87
C GLU A 13 -16.95 -20.19 -4.94
N ALA A 14 -16.72 -20.55 -3.68
CA ALA A 14 -16.02 -19.70 -2.75
C ALA A 14 -14.55 -19.49 -3.16
N ALA A 15 -13.89 -20.54 -3.68
CA ALA A 15 -12.53 -20.44 -4.23
C ALA A 15 -12.46 -19.50 -5.44
N ARG A 16 -13.47 -19.50 -6.32
CA ARG A 16 -13.57 -18.56 -7.45
C ARG A 16 -13.75 -17.13 -6.97
N SER A 17 -14.62 -16.92 -5.98
CA SER A 17 -14.84 -15.60 -5.37
C SER A 17 -13.55 -15.05 -4.79
N LEU A 18 -12.80 -15.87 -4.03
CA LEU A 18 -11.52 -15.49 -3.46
C LEU A 18 -10.47 -15.10 -4.50
N ARG A 19 -10.39 -15.83 -5.62
CA ARG A 19 -9.47 -15.48 -6.73
C ARG A 19 -9.79 -14.10 -7.33
N LEU A 20 -11.08 -13.76 -7.52
CA LEU A 20 -11.47 -12.45 -8.03
C LEU A 20 -11.06 -11.32 -7.08
N LEU A 21 -11.19 -11.52 -5.76
CA LEU A 21 -10.72 -10.58 -4.76
C LEU A 21 -9.18 -10.43 -4.79
N GLN A 22 -8.46 -11.53 -4.98
CA GLN A 22 -7.00 -11.52 -5.11
C GLN A 22 -6.55 -10.74 -6.34
N VAL A 23 -7.21 -10.93 -7.49
CA VAL A 23 -6.90 -10.18 -8.72
C VAL A 23 -7.23 -8.70 -8.54
N ALA A 24 -8.33 -8.34 -7.88
CA ALA A 24 -8.67 -6.95 -7.58
C ALA A 24 -7.63 -6.29 -6.66
N ALA A 25 -7.15 -7.00 -5.63
CA ALA A 25 -6.12 -6.52 -4.73
C ALA A 25 -4.76 -6.37 -5.43
N PHE A 26 -4.40 -7.32 -6.30
CA PHE A 26 -3.23 -7.25 -7.17
C PHE A 26 -3.31 -5.99 -8.05
N THR A 27 -4.42 -5.82 -8.80
CA THR A 27 -4.61 -4.71 -9.75
C THR A 27 -4.55 -3.35 -9.03
N SER A 28 -5.22 -3.21 -7.88
CA SER A 28 -5.17 -1.99 -7.07
C SER A 28 -3.74 -1.67 -6.60
N SER A 29 -2.97 -2.70 -6.21
CA SER A 29 -1.60 -2.51 -5.72
C SER A 29 -0.63 -2.24 -6.86
N PHE A 30 -0.83 -2.86 -8.02
CA PHE A 30 -0.08 -2.59 -9.25
C PHE A 30 -0.31 -1.16 -9.71
N ASP A 31 -1.57 -0.73 -9.86
CA ASP A 31 -1.92 0.62 -10.30
C ASP A 31 -1.36 1.72 -9.39
N ARG A 32 -1.34 1.46 -8.08
CA ARG A 32 -0.83 2.40 -7.07
C ARG A 32 0.66 2.69 -7.22
N LEU A 33 1.49 1.68 -7.53
CA LEU A 33 2.94 1.81 -7.52
C LEU A 33 3.56 1.98 -8.91
N MET A 34 2.84 1.67 -9.99
CA MET A 34 3.41 1.67 -11.35
C MET A 34 3.94 3.04 -11.79
N ILE A 35 3.34 4.14 -11.33
CA ILE A 35 3.76 5.50 -11.71
C ILE A 35 5.19 5.81 -11.28
N ALA A 36 5.66 5.21 -10.16
CA ALA A 36 7.00 5.45 -9.64
C ALA A 36 8.12 5.09 -10.63
N SER A 37 7.96 4.00 -11.38
CA SER A 37 8.92 3.57 -12.41
C SER A 37 8.84 4.42 -13.69
N MET A 38 7.77 5.16 -13.89
CA MET A 38 7.51 5.91 -15.12
C MET A 38 7.65 7.43 -14.95
N LEU A 39 8.03 7.92 -13.76
CA LEU A 39 8.06 9.37 -13.44
C LEU A 39 8.82 10.18 -14.50
N VAL A 40 10.03 9.74 -14.86
CA VAL A 40 10.90 10.45 -15.79
C VAL A 40 10.33 10.44 -17.21
N VAL A 41 9.86 9.28 -17.69
CA VAL A 41 9.31 9.15 -19.05
C VAL A 41 8.03 9.99 -19.20
N ILE A 42 7.16 9.98 -18.18
CA ILE A 42 5.93 10.80 -18.18
C ILE A 42 6.30 12.30 -18.16
N ALA A 43 7.28 12.70 -17.34
CA ALA A 43 7.72 14.08 -17.26
C ALA A 43 8.24 14.59 -18.62
N VAL A 44 9.07 13.81 -19.31
CA VAL A 44 9.61 14.15 -20.63
C VAL A 44 8.49 14.24 -21.68
N GLU A 45 7.56 13.27 -21.72
CA GLU A 45 6.52 13.24 -22.76
C GLU A 45 5.44 14.31 -22.56
N LEU A 46 5.17 14.73 -21.32
CA LEU A 46 4.18 15.76 -21.00
C LEU A 46 4.80 17.15 -20.80
N ASP A 47 6.06 17.38 -21.22
CA ASP A 47 6.79 18.64 -21.05
C ASP A 47 6.76 19.17 -19.60
N GLY A 48 6.80 18.23 -18.63
CA GLY A 48 6.75 18.49 -17.20
C GLY A 48 8.05 18.19 -16.49
N THR A 49 8.03 18.31 -15.16
CA THR A 49 9.14 17.94 -14.27
C THR A 49 8.84 16.66 -13.51
N VAL A 50 9.86 15.97 -12.99
CA VAL A 50 9.67 14.80 -12.11
C VAL A 50 8.87 15.20 -10.86
N GLU A 51 9.10 16.42 -10.36
CA GLU A 51 8.31 17.01 -9.27
C GLU A 51 6.82 17.03 -9.62
N SER A 52 6.46 17.59 -10.80
CA SER A 52 5.06 17.73 -11.21
C SER A 52 4.35 16.38 -11.36
N VAL A 53 5.03 15.38 -11.92
CA VAL A 53 4.50 14.01 -12.04
C VAL A 53 4.44 13.32 -10.67
N SER A 54 5.41 13.56 -9.78
CA SER A 54 5.37 13.03 -8.42
C SER A 54 4.20 13.58 -7.60
N ARG A 55 3.77 14.82 -7.88
CA ARG A 55 2.53 15.38 -7.31
C ARG A 55 1.29 14.60 -7.73
N ALA A 56 1.25 14.08 -8.98
CA ALA A 56 0.16 13.20 -9.41
C ALA A 56 0.17 11.86 -8.63
N ALA A 57 1.36 11.28 -8.39
CA ALA A 57 1.49 10.11 -7.52
C ALA A 57 1.07 10.41 -6.07
N ALA A 58 1.49 11.56 -5.52
CA ALA A 58 1.11 12.01 -4.17
C ALA A 58 -0.41 12.21 -4.05
N THR A 59 -1.04 12.84 -5.05
CA THR A 59 -2.49 13.06 -5.11
C THR A 59 -3.24 11.74 -5.14
N TYR A 60 -2.75 10.77 -5.93
CA TYR A 60 -3.30 9.41 -5.92
C TYR A 60 -3.31 8.81 -4.51
N LEU A 61 -2.15 8.82 -3.83
CA LEU A 61 -2.00 8.22 -2.50
C LEU A 61 -2.85 8.92 -1.44
N LEU A 62 -2.91 10.26 -1.48
CA LEU A 62 -3.74 11.05 -0.58
C LEU A 62 -5.24 10.72 -0.78
N CYS A 63 -5.70 10.77 -2.03
CA CYS A 63 -7.08 10.44 -2.36
C CYS A 63 -7.42 8.97 -2.05
N TYR A 64 -6.48 8.07 -2.30
CA TYR A 64 -6.60 6.65 -1.92
C TYR A 64 -6.78 6.49 -0.41
N GLY A 65 -5.95 7.14 0.41
CA GLY A 65 -6.04 7.08 1.86
C GLY A 65 -7.37 7.62 2.39
N VAL A 66 -7.74 8.83 1.99
CA VAL A 66 -8.97 9.51 2.46
C VAL A 66 -10.23 8.77 2.00
N ALA A 67 -10.29 8.33 0.76
CA ALA A 67 -11.46 7.67 0.20
C ALA A 67 -11.76 6.30 0.83
N GLN A 68 -10.79 5.64 1.50
CA GLN A 68 -11.06 4.39 2.23
C GLN A 68 -12.19 4.55 3.27
N ILE A 69 -12.22 5.68 3.96
CA ILE A 69 -13.26 5.98 4.96
C ILE A 69 -14.62 6.15 4.27
N CYS A 70 -14.64 6.88 3.14
CA CYS A 70 -15.85 7.08 2.37
C CYS A 70 -16.40 5.75 1.81
N TRP A 71 -15.53 4.90 1.28
CA TRP A 71 -15.92 3.60 0.76
C TRP A 71 -16.41 2.63 1.84
N ALA A 72 -15.89 2.73 3.06
CA ALA A 72 -16.43 1.97 4.18
C ALA A 72 -17.91 2.33 4.45
N MET A 73 -18.25 3.63 4.44
CA MET A 73 -19.65 4.09 4.56
C MET A 73 -20.54 3.62 3.42
N VAL A 74 -20.04 3.71 2.19
CA VAL A 74 -20.76 3.23 1.00
C VAL A 74 -20.98 1.73 1.07
N SER A 75 -19.97 0.97 1.47
CA SER A 75 -20.01 -0.50 1.61
C SER A 75 -21.01 -0.97 2.67
N ASP A 76 -21.20 -0.21 3.75
CA ASP A 76 -22.18 -0.55 4.76
C ASP A 76 -23.64 -0.32 4.29
N ARG A 77 -23.85 0.57 3.32
CA ARG A 77 -25.19 0.88 2.77
C ARG A 77 -25.53 0.06 1.52
N LEU A 78 -24.60 -0.03 0.57
CA LEU A 78 -24.82 -0.69 -0.73
C LEU A 78 -24.50 -2.19 -0.71
N GLY A 79 -23.72 -2.65 0.28
CA GLY A 79 -23.18 -4.00 0.31
C GLY A 79 -21.74 -4.05 -0.24
N ARG A 80 -21.07 -5.19 0.01
CA ARG A 80 -19.63 -5.35 -0.26
C ARG A 80 -19.32 -5.48 -1.74
N VAL A 81 -20.05 -6.35 -2.42
CA VAL A 81 -19.83 -6.63 -3.86
C VAL A 81 -20.25 -5.44 -4.72
N ARG A 82 -21.40 -4.84 -4.43
CA ARG A 82 -21.89 -3.66 -5.17
C ARG A 82 -20.91 -2.50 -5.06
N THR A 83 -20.36 -2.26 -3.86
CA THR A 83 -19.37 -1.22 -3.61
C THR A 83 -18.08 -1.49 -4.38
N MET A 84 -17.52 -2.71 -4.32
CA MET A 84 -16.32 -3.07 -5.09
C MET A 84 -16.55 -2.88 -6.60
N ARG A 85 -17.69 -3.31 -7.11
CA ARG A 85 -18.03 -3.16 -8.55
C ARG A 85 -18.14 -1.70 -8.96
N LEU A 86 -18.84 -0.88 -8.19
CA LEU A 86 -18.95 0.57 -8.45
C LEU A 86 -17.58 1.23 -8.48
N ALA A 87 -16.77 0.94 -7.46
CA ALA A 87 -15.41 1.47 -7.36
C ALA A 87 -14.52 1.04 -8.54
N LEU A 88 -14.61 -0.23 -8.99
CA LEU A 88 -13.86 -0.72 -10.14
C LEU A 88 -14.34 -0.11 -11.47
N VAL A 89 -15.66 0.15 -11.65
CA VAL A 89 -16.17 0.90 -12.82
C VAL A 89 -15.59 2.31 -12.85
N LEU A 90 -15.63 3.00 -11.71
CA LEU A 90 -15.07 4.35 -11.60
C LEU A 90 -13.55 4.35 -11.78
N ALA A 91 -12.84 3.34 -11.25
CA ALA A 91 -11.40 3.17 -11.47
C ALA A 91 -11.07 2.93 -12.95
N THR A 92 -11.93 2.21 -13.68
CA THR A 92 -11.80 2.06 -15.14
C THR A 92 -11.84 3.40 -15.85
N VAL A 93 -12.83 4.25 -15.53
CA VAL A 93 -12.95 5.59 -16.11
C VAL A 93 -11.71 6.44 -15.79
N GLY A 94 -11.30 6.46 -14.51
CA GLY A 94 -10.13 7.23 -14.08
C GLY A 94 -8.81 6.74 -14.68
N GLY A 95 -8.63 5.42 -14.80
CA GLY A 95 -7.44 4.83 -15.42
C GLY A 95 -7.36 5.09 -16.92
N LEU A 96 -8.48 4.98 -17.66
CA LEU A 96 -8.54 5.36 -19.07
C LEU A 96 -8.32 6.87 -19.24
N ALA A 97 -8.90 7.71 -18.38
CA ALA A 97 -8.62 9.14 -18.38
C ALA A 97 -7.12 9.40 -18.14
N SER A 98 -6.48 8.70 -17.18
CA SER A 98 -5.03 8.81 -16.93
C SER A 98 -4.18 8.44 -18.14
N ALA A 99 -4.64 7.49 -18.96
CA ALA A 99 -3.96 7.10 -20.21
C ALA A 99 -4.12 8.13 -21.34
N ALA A 100 -5.15 8.96 -21.31
CA ALA A 100 -5.51 9.89 -22.38
C ALA A 100 -5.19 11.36 -22.08
N VAL A 101 -4.51 11.66 -20.97
CA VAL A 101 -4.23 13.03 -20.54
C VAL A 101 -3.31 13.77 -21.51
N PRO A 102 -3.56 15.08 -21.75
CA PRO A 102 -2.69 15.92 -22.58
C PRO A 102 -1.54 16.56 -21.79
N ASP A 103 -1.67 16.72 -20.48
CA ASP A 103 -0.69 17.40 -19.62
C ASP A 103 -0.69 16.83 -18.19
N VAL A 104 0.29 17.25 -17.37
CA VAL A 104 0.48 16.79 -15.99
C VAL A 104 -0.65 17.24 -15.05
N GLY A 105 -1.29 18.39 -15.31
CA GLY A 105 -2.41 18.87 -14.49
C GLY A 105 -3.61 17.93 -14.58
N TRP A 106 -3.98 17.53 -15.78
CA TRP A 106 -5.02 16.52 -16.00
C TRP A 106 -4.62 15.14 -15.48
N LEU A 107 -3.32 14.78 -15.60
CA LEU A 107 -2.82 13.54 -14.98
C LEU A 107 -3.05 13.54 -13.48
N MET A 108 -2.75 14.64 -12.79
CA MET A 108 -2.94 14.77 -11.36
C MET A 108 -4.41 14.56 -10.96
N VAL A 109 -5.36 15.16 -11.69
CA VAL A 109 -6.80 15.00 -11.45
C VAL A 109 -7.24 13.54 -11.70
N ALA A 110 -6.85 12.97 -12.84
CA ALA A 110 -7.20 11.62 -13.23
C ALA A 110 -6.62 10.59 -12.25
N ARG A 111 -5.36 10.76 -11.82
CA ARG A 111 -4.72 9.87 -10.83
C ARG A 111 -5.35 10.00 -9.46
N GLY A 112 -5.67 11.21 -8.99
CA GLY A 112 -6.40 11.40 -7.73
C GLY A 112 -7.74 10.70 -7.72
N PHE A 113 -8.52 10.85 -8.80
CA PHE A 113 -9.79 10.16 -8.97
C PHE A 113 -9.62 8.63 -9.01
N THR A 114 -8.65 8.13 -9.79
CA THR A 114 -8.35 6.68 -9.87
C THR A 114 -7.96 6.12 -8.50
N GLY A 115 -7.11 6.84 -7.77
CA GLY A 115 -6.69 6.45 -6.41
C GLY A 115 -7.86 6.38 -5.45
N ALA A 116 -8.72 7.39 -5.46
CA ALA A 116 -9.95 7.38 -4.65
C ALA A 116 -10.83 6.17 -4.98
N CYS A 117 -10.92 5.77 -6.24
CA CYS A 117 -11.73 4.62 -6.66
C CYS A 117 -11.11 3.29 -6.24
N PHE A 118 -9.82 3.06 -6.49
CA PHE A 118 -9.15 1.83 -6.08
C PHE A 118 -9.07 1.62 -4.57
N ALA A 119 -9.27 2.66 -3.77
CA ALA A 119 -9.26 2.62 -2.31
C ALA A 119 -10.28 1.64 -1.71
N ALA A 120 -11.35 1.32 -2.44
CA ALA A 120 -12.36 0.35 -2.00
C ALA A 120 -11.89 -1.11 -2.09
N ALA A 121 -10.97 -1.45 -3.00
CA ALA A 121 -10.70 -2.82 -3.41
C ALA A 121 -10.24 -3.71 -2.25
N ILE A 122 -9.15 -3.34 -1.58
CA ILE A 122 -8.55 -4.17 -0.52
C ILE A 122 -9.41 -4.20 0.75
N PRO A 123 -9.90 -3.06 1.30
CA PRO A 123 -10.74 -3.10 2.50
C PRO A 123 -12.04 -3.88 2.29
N SER A 124 -12.72 -3.70 1.15
CA SER A 124 -13.95 -4.43 0.87
C SER A 124 -13.70 -5.93 0.69
N ALA A 125 -12.58 -6.33 0.09
CA ALA A 125 -12.19 -7.73 -0.03
C ALA A 125 -11.91 -8.37 1.35
N LEU A 126 -11.21 -7.66 2.25
CA LEU A 126 -10.96 -8.11 3.62
C LEU A 126 -12.27 -8.34 4.38
N VAL A 127 -13.19 -7.37 4.26
CA VAL A 127 -14.50 -7.46 4.91
C VAL A 127 -15.33 -8.59 4.30
N TYR A 128 -15.34 -8.74 2.98
CA TYR A 128 -16.04 -9.83 2.29
C TYR A 128 -15.56 -11.21 2.78
N ILE A 129 -14.24 -11.42 2.87
CA ILE A 129 -13.67 -12.65 3.43
C ILE A 129 -14.11 -12.82 4.90
N GLY A 130 -14.11 -11.72 5.65
CA GLY A 130 -14.59 -11.70 7.03
C GLY A 130 -16.04 -12.11 7.19
N ASP A 131 -16.90 -11.70 6.27
CA ASP A 131 -18.35 -11.95 6.31
C ASP A 131 -18.75 -13.33 5.73
N THR A 132 -17.93 -13.90 4.80
CA THR A 132 -18.29 -15.13 4.06
C THR A 132 -17.50 -16.38 4.45
N VAL A 133 -16.29 -16.21 5.03
CA VAL A 133 -15.44 -17.35 5.37
C VAL A 133 -15.46 -17.64 6.87
N PRO A 134 -15.73 -18.87 7.30
CA PRO A 134 -15.71 -19.25 8.72
C PRO A 134 -14.38 -18.91 9.39
N VAL A 135 -14.42 -18.44 10.65
CA VAL A 135 -13.26 -17.98 11.41
C VAL A 135 -12.11 -19.01 11.41
N ARG A 136 -12.47 -20.29 11.53
CA ARG A 136 -11.50 -21.42 11.62
C ARG A 136 -10.58 -21.54 10.40
N ILE A 137 -11.06 -21.22 9.19
CA ILE A 137 -10.31 -21.37 7.93
C ILE A 137 -9.98 -20.02 7.26
N ARG A 138 -10.39 -18.89 7.85
CA ARG A 138 -10.28 -17.53 7.29
C ARG A 138 -8.84 -17.07 7.10
N GLN A 139 -7.91 -17.57 7.91
CA GLN A 139 -6.51 -17.12 7.88
C GLN A 139 -5.84 -17.35 6.51
N ALA A 140 -6.12 -18.46 5.85
CA ALA A 140 -5.52 -18.76 4.54
C ALA A 140 -5.98 -17.76 3.46
N PRO A 141 -7.28 -17.54 3.21
CA PRO A 141 -7.74 -16.51 2.26
C PRO A 141 -7.25 -15.10 2.55
N LEU A 142 -7.14 -14.70 3.81
CA LEU A 142 -6.58 -13.39 4.17
C LEU A 142 -5.08 -13.31 3.82
N THR A 143 -4.33 -14.38 4.07
CA THR A 143 -2.91 -14.47 3.71
C THR A 143 -2.72 -14.41 2.19
N ASP A 144 -3.56 -15.13 1.43
CA ASP A 144 -3.52 -15.14 -0.03
C ASP A 144 -3.84 -13.76 -0.63
N LEU A 145 -4.81 -13.04 -0.05
CA LEU A 145 -5.14 -11.68 -0.44
C LEU A 145 -3.93 -10.73 -0.21
N MET A 146 -3.28 -10.83 0.96
CA MET A 146 -2.10 -10.02 1.27
C MET A 146 -0.90 -10.39 0.38
N THR A 147 -0.75 -11.67 0.04
CA THR A 147 0.26 -12.13 -0.91
C THR A 147 0.02 -11.55 -2.29
N SER A 148 -1.24 -11.55 -2.78
CA SER A 148 -1.60 -10.94 -4.07
C SER A 148 -1.32 -9.44 -4.09
N THR A 149 -1.57 -8.73 -2.97
CA THR A 149 -1.20 -7.32 -2.80
C THR A 149 0.31 -7.12 -2.94
N ALA A 150 1.12 -7.93 -2.26
CA ALA A 150 2.57 -7.83 -2.29
C ALA A 150 3.15 -8.17 -3.67
N VAL A 151 2.60 -9.20 -4.34
CA VAL A 151 2.97 -9.55 -5.72
C VAL A 151 2.60 -8.42 -6.68
N GLY A 152 1.42 -7.81 -6.51
CA GLY A 152 1.00 -6.63 -7.29
C GLY A 152 1.96 -5.46 -7.15
N MET A 153 2.43 -5.18 -5.93
CA MET A 153 3.45 -4.15 -5.67
C MET A 153 4.78 -4.45 -6.36
N ALA A 154 5.27 -5.69 -6.25
CA ALA A 154 6.51 -6.11 -6.89
C ALA A 154 6.41 -6.10 -8.43
N ALA A 155 5.28 -6.57 -8.97
CA ALA A 155 5.03 -6.57 -10.40
C ALA A 155 4.86 -5.17 -10.98
N ALA A 156 4.39 -4.19 -10.19
CA ALA A 156 4.16 -2.83 -10.64
C ALA A 156 5.44 -2.16 -11.13
N THR A 157 6.53 -2.26 -10.36
CA THR A 157 7.80 -1.60 -10.71
C THR A 157 8.43 -2.21 -11.97
N VAL A 158 8.41 -3.53 -12.08
CA VAL A 158 8.95 -4.26 -13.24
C VAL A 158 8.03 -4.10 -14.45
N GLY A 159 6.74 -4.40 -14.28
CA GLY A 159 5.78 -4.40 -15.38
C GLY A 159 5.55 -3.01 -15.97
N ALA A 160 5.50 -1.98 -15.13
CA ALA A 160 5.36 -0.60 -15.62
C ALA A 160 6.61 -0.14 -16.37
N GLY A 161 7.82 -0.51 -15.89
CA GLY A 161 9.06 -0.23 -16.61
C GLY A 161 9.10 -0.88 -17.98
N LEU A 162 8.76 -2.18 -18.07
CA LEU A 162 8.65 -2.91 -19.34
C LEU A 162 7.65 -2.26 -20.30
N LEU A 163 6.45 -1.94 -19.82
CA LEU A 163 5.43 -1.32 -20.67
C LEU A 163 5.87 0.06 -21.17
N ALA A 164 6.54 0.87 -20.30
CA ALA A 164 7.01 2.18 -20.68
C ALA A 164 8.13 2.14 -21.73
N ASP A 165 9.09 1.21 -21.59
CA ASP A 165 10.23 1.09 -22.52
C ASP A 165 9.83 0.46 -23.87
N PHE A 166 8.97 -0.57 -23.86
CA PHE A 166 8.61 -1.31 -25.09
C PHE A 166 7.36 -0.82 -25.80
N THR A 167 6.51 -0.03 -25.13
CA THR A 167 5.27 0.48 -25.70
C THR A 167 5.03 1.96 -25.35
N SER A 168 4.35 2.21 -24.24
CA SER A 168 4.09 3.55 -23.69
C SER A 168 3.60 3.43 -22.25
N TRP A 169 3.93 4.40 -21.42
CA TRP A 169 3.37 4.51 -20.05
C TRP A 169 1.82 4.60 -20.05
N ARG A 170 1.23 5.11 -21.14
CA ARG A 170 -0.24 5.17 -21.31
C ARG A 170 -0.85 3.78 -21.33
N VAL A 171 -0.15 2.81 -21.93
CA VAL A 171 -0.60 1.40 -21.98
C VAL A 171 -0.64 0.79 -20.58
N ALA A 172 0.27 1.16 -19.68
CA ALA A 172 0.26 0.67 -18.30
C ALA A 172 -1.03 1.11 -17.56
N PHE A 173 -1.43 2.38 -17.70
CA PHE A 173 -2.69 2.88 -17.13
C PHE A 173 -3.93 2.25 -17.78
N ALA A 174 -3.93 2.14 -19.11
CA ALA A 174 -5.03 1.51 -19.84
C ALA A 174 -5.21 0.03 -19.46
N LEU A 175 -4.12 -0.71 -19.26
CA LEU A 175 -4.15 -2.11 -18.87
C LEU A 175 -4.83 -2.32 -17.52
N THR A 176 -4.44 -1.56 -16.50
CA THR A 176 -5.06 -1.64 -15.17
C THR A 176 -6.52 -1.23 -15.20
N ALA A 177 -6.86 -0.23 -16.01
CA ALA A 177 -8.24 0.21 -16.23
C ALA A 177 -9.10 -0.89 -16.88
N VAL A 178 -8.61 -1.54 -17.94
CA VAL A 178 -9.31 -2.63 -18.61
C VAL A 178 -9.51 -3.80 -17.64
N VAL A 179 -8.49 -4.19 -16.89
CA VAL A 179 -8.60 -5.26 -15.88
C VAL A 179 -9.64 -4.89 -14.82
N ALA A 180 -9.67 -3.64 -14.33
CA ALA A 180 -10.69 -3.17 -13.38
C ALA A 180 -12.10 -3.27 -13.99
N GLY A 181 -12.28 -2.88 -15.26
CA GLY A 181 -13.53 -3.00 -15.99
C GLY A 181 -14.01 -4.44 -16.10
N VAL A 182 -13.15 -5.34 -16.53
CA VAL A 182 -13.44 -6.78 -16.60
C VAL A 182 -13.84 -7.32 -15.23
N LEU A 183 -13.09 -7.00 -14.18
CA LEU A 183 -13.38 -7.41 -12.80
C LEU A 183 -14.75 -6.89 -12.35
N SER A 184 -15.13 -5.65 -12.66
CA SER A 184 -16.41 -5.07 -12.28
C SER A 184 -17.60 -5.85 -12.87
N VAL A 185 -17.43 -6.38 -14.11
CA VAL A 185 -18.43 -7.22 -14.80
C VAL A 185 -18.46 -8.63 -14.22
N VAL A 186 -17.29 -9.26 -14.06
CA VAL A 186 -17.21 -10.65 -13.57
C VAL A 186 -17.67 -10.77 -12.11
N MET A 187 -17.35 -9.79 -11.28
CA MET A 187 -17.76 -9.75 -9.86
C MET A 187 -19.27 -9.61 -9.64
N ARG A 188 -20.08 -9.27 -10.69
CA ARG A 188 -21.56 -9.29 -10.56
C ARG A 188 -22.13 -10.66 -10.20
N ARG A 189 -21.35 -11.72 -10.42
CA ARG A 189 -21.73 -13.10 -10.10
C ARG A 189 -21.40 -13.49 -8.65
N LEU A 190 -20.72 -12.63 -7.90
CA LEU A 190 -20.41 -12.88 -6.50
C LEU A 190 -21.68 -12.72 -5.64
N PRO A 191 -21.94 -13.63 -4.69
CA PRO A 191 -23.01 -13.46 -3.73
C PRO A 191 -22.75 -12.24 -2.85
N GLU A 192 -23.77 -11.41 -2.62
CA GLU A 192 -23.71 -10.31 -1.67
C GLU A 192 -23.87 -10.85 -0.25
N PRO A 193 -22.89 -10.69 0.65
CA PRO A 193 -23.06 -11.15 2.03
C PRO A 193 -24.11 -10.32 2.75
N VAL A 194 -24.85 -10.97 3.66
CA VAL A 194 -25.78 -10.28 4.53
C VAL A 194 -25.01 -9.37 5.47
N VAL A 195 -25.27 -8.08 5.40
CA VAL A 195 -24.57 -7.08 6.22
C VAL A 195 -25.12 -7.10 7.64
N ALA A 196 -24.31 -7.50 8.61
CA ALA A 196 -24.64 -7.30 10.02
C ALA A 196 -24.67 -5.79 10.35
N THR A 197 -25.65 -5.36 11.13
CA THR A 197 -25.76 -3.97 11.60
C THR A 197 -24.50 -3.58 12.35
N ARG A 198 -23.78 -2.57 11.86
CA ARG A 198 -22.53 -2.07 12.48
C ARG A 198 -22.77 -0.71 13.13
N ALA A 199 -21.91 -0.37 14.09
CA ALA A 199 -21.94 0.94 14.72
C ALA A 199 -21.79 2.05 13.68
N PRO A 200 -22.47 3.22 13.87
CA PRO A 200 -22.31 4.36 12.97
C PRO A 200 -20.85 4.76 12.82
N ILE A 201 -20.37 4.93 11.58
CA ILE A 201 -18.96 5.17 11.30
C ILE A 201 -18.42 6.44 11.96
N LEU A 202 -19.26 7.49 12.07
CA LEU A 202 -18.90 8.73 12.78
C LEU A 202 -18.61 8.49 14.26
N ALA A 203 -19.38 7.62 14.91
CA ALA A 203 -19.13 7.24 16.30
C ALA A 203 -17.83 6.44 16.43
N SER A 204 -17.59 5.51 15.49
CA SER A 204 -16.36 4.74 15.44
C SER A 204 -15.12 5.61 15.17
N LEU A 205 -15.22 6.58 14.25
CA LEU A 205 -14.16 7.56 13.98
C LEU A 205 -13.84 8.39 15.21
N ARG A 206 -14.89 8.96 15.85
CA ARG A 206 -14.72 9.74 17.08
C ARG A 206 -14.08 8.92 18.19
N ALA A 207 -14.51 7.68 18.38
CA ALA A 207 -13.97 6.79 19.41
C ALA A 207 -12.45 6.54 19.21
N VAL A 208 -12.00 6.32 17.97
CA VAL A 208 -10.58 6.12 17.66
C VAL A 208 -9.81 7.45 17.79
N LEU A 209 -10.34 8.57 17.29
CA LEU A 209 -9.64 9.86 17.29
C LEU A 209 -9.54 10.52 18.66
N VAL A 210 -10.41 10.18 19.62
CA VAL A 210 -10.33 10.64 21.01
C VAL A 210 -9.36 9.78 21.83
N ASN A 211 -9.04 8.57 21.36
CA ASN A 211 -8.14 7.65 22.05
C ASN A 211 -6.67 8.07 21.85
N ARG A 212 -6.04 8.66 22.90
CA ARG A 212 -4.63 9.15 22.85
C ARG A 212 -3.62 8.08 22.41
N PRO A 213 -3.64 6.82 22.90
CA PRO A 213 -2.79 5.77 22.38
C PRO A 213 -3.01 5.48 20.87
N ALA A 214 -4.27 5.52 20.39
CA ALA A 214 -4.56 5.36 18.98
C ALA A 214 -3.98 6.51 18.15
N LEU A 215 -4.10 7.76 18.61
CA LEU A 215 -3.48 8.92 17.94
C LEU A 215 -1.97 8.76 17.79
N LEU A 216 -1.27 8.25 18.81
CA LEU A 216 0.16 7.96 18.69
C LEU A 216 0.42 6.98 17.52
N VAL A 217 -0.33 5.89 17.45
CA VAL A 217 -0.15 4.88 16.38
C VAL A 217 -0.47 5.47 15.01
N LEU A 218 -1.45 6.36 14.91
CA LEU A 218 -1.78 7.07 13.67
C LEU A 218 -0.67 8.02 13.24
N LEU A 219 -0.05 8.76 14.17
CA LEU A 219 1.11 9.61 13.89
C LEU A 219 2.34 8.79 13.48
N LEU A 220 2.54 7.63 14.12
CA LEU A 220 3.59 6.69 13.72
C LEU A 220 3.35 6.16 12.29
N ALA A 221 2.08 5.87 11.92
CA ALA A 221 1.73 5.45 10.57
C ALA A 221 2.02 6.55 9.53
N LEU A 222 1.73 7.82 9.85
CA LEU A 222 2.07 8.96 8.99
C LEU A 222 3.59 9.05 8.79
N SER A 223 4.35 8.99 9.87
CA SER A 223 5.82 9.00 9.80
C SER A 223 6.37 7.78 9.05
N GLU A 224 5.77 6.60 9.22
CA GLU A 224 6.11 5.38 8.50
C GLU A 224 5.89 5.54 7.00
N GLY A 225 4.76 6.11 6.59
CA GLY A 225 4.45 6.39 5.19
C GLY A 225 5.46 7.33 4.55
N LEU A 226 5.84 8.40 5.25
CA LEU A 226 6.86 9.34 4.80
C LEU A 226 8.22 8.63 4.65
N VAL A 227 8.60 7.79 5.61
CA VAL A 227 9.92 7.13 5.65
C VAL A 227 10.00 5.96 4.66
N LEU A 228 9.02 5.06 4.62
CA LEU A 228 9.14 3.81 3.85
C LEU A 228 8.55 3.89 2.44
N LEU A 229 7.55 4.74 2.20
CA LEU A 229 6.90 4.86 0.89
C LEU A 229 7.29 6.12 0.14
N GLY A 230 7.53 7.24 0.84
CA GLY A 230 7.89 8.51 0.21
C GLY A 230 9.11 8.39 -0.70
N PRO A 231 10.31 8.06 -0.18
CA PRO A 231 11.52 7.94 -0.99
C PRO A 231 11.49 6.77 -1.97
N LEU A 232 10.77 5.68 -1.64
CA LEU A 232 10.63 4.52 -2.54
C LEU A 232 10.09 4.93 -3.92
N THR A 233 9.22 5.94 -3.97
CA THR A 233 8.65 6.49 -5.21
C THR A 233 9.75 7.04 -6.14
N PHE A 234 10.87 7.51 -5.60
CA PHE A 234 11.93 8.17 -6.36
C PHE A 234 13.17 7.29 -6.60
N LEU A 235 13.29 6.14 -5.96
CA LEU A 235 14.44 5.24 -6.18
C LEU A 235 14.65 4.83 -7.66
N PRO A 236 13.57 4.58 -8.47
CA PRO A 236 13.74 4.37 -9.91
C PRO A 236 14.37 5.57 -10.61
N ALA A 237 14.02 6.81 -10.22
CA ALA A 237 14.61 8.03 -10.81
C ALA A 237 16.10 8.18 -10.44
N VAL A 238 16.50 7.80 -9.22
CA VAL A 238 17.92 7.77 -8.80
C VAL A 238 18.72 6.81 -9.68
N LEU A 239 18.18 5.60 -9.95
CA LEU A 239 18.82 4.62 -10.82
C LEU A 239 18.87 5.10 -12.28
N HIS A 240 17.81 5.74 -12.75
CA HIS A 240 17.76 6.30 -14.09
C HIS A 240 18.78 7.42 -14.27
N ALA A 241 18.98 8.28 -13.28
CA ALA A 241 20.04 9.29 -13.27
C ALA A 241 21.45 8.69 -13.32
N SER A 242 21.60 7.42 -12.91
CA SER A 242 22.86 6.66 -13.05
C SER A 242 23.02 6.02 -14.45
N GLY A 243 22.16 6.33 -15.42
CA GLY A 243 22.22 5.85 -16.81
C GLY A 243 21.51 4.52 -17.08
N LEU A 244 20.75 3.99 -16.13
CA LEU A 244 19.99 2.76 -16.34
C LEU A 244 18.66 3.03 -17.07
N SER A 245 18.18 2.05 -17.87
CA SER A 245 16.87 2.13 -18.48
C SER A 245 15.74 2.06 -17.44
N VAL A 246 14.54 2.49 -17.81
CA VAL A 246 13.35 2.45 -16.95
C VAL A 246 13.04 1.01 -16.53
N THR A 247 13.15 0.04 -17.47
CA THR A 247 12.98 -1.39 -17.19
C THR A 247 13.97 -1.90 -16.14
N VAL A 248 15.26 -1.61 -16.33
CA VAL A 248 16.30 -2.09 -15.40
C VAL A 248 16.12 -1.44 -14.04
N SER A 249 15.84 -0.15 -13.97
CA SER A 249 15.53 0.56 -12.73
C SER A 249 14.34 -0.06 -12.01
N GLY A 250 13.22 -0.29 -12.72
CA GLY A 250 12.04 -0.95 -12.20
C GLY A 250 12.29 -2.37 -11.70
N LEU A 251 13.10 -3.16 -12.44
CA LEU A 251 13.49 -4.53 -12.06
C LEU A 251 14.29 -4.53 -10.74
N LEU A 252 15.25 -3.65 -10.61
CA LEU A 252 16.09 -3.54 -9.41
C LEU A 252 15.28 -3.10 -8.19
N ILE A 253 14.34 -2.14 -8.36
CA ILE A 253 13.44 -1.74 -7.29
C ILE A 253 12.39 -2.82 -6.98
N GLY A 254 12.08 -3.71 -7.92
CA GLY A 254 11.28 -4.92 -7.68
C GLY A 254 11.82 -5.80 -6.55
N ALA A 255 13.11 -5.71 -6.24
CA ALA A 255 13.73 -6.34 -5.06
C ALA A 255 13.06 -5.95 -3.73
N TYR A 256 12.45 -4.75 -3.64
CA TYR A 256 11.64 -4.35 -2.49
C TYR A 256 10.49 -5.33 -2.24
N GLY A 257 9.68 -5.61 -3.27
CA GLY A 257 8.55 -6.53 -3.13
C GLY A 257 9.00 -7.96 -2.83
N ALA A 258 10.10 -8.41 -3.45
CA ALA A 258 10.69 -9.72 -3.14
C ALA A 258 11.16 -9.79 -1.67
N ALA A 259 11.83 -8.74 -1.18
CA ALA A 259 12.25 -8.65 0.22
C ALA A 259 11.05 -8.66 1.17
N VAL A 260 9.98 -7.89 0.88
CA VAL A 260 8.75 -7.91 1.67
C VAL A 260 8.21 -9.34 1.79
N LEU A 261 8.10 -10.09 0.68
CA LEU A 261 7.59 -11.46 0.67
C LEU A 261 8.47 -12.44 1.46
N VAL A 262 9.78 -12.34 1.32
CA VAL A 262 10.74 -13.20 2.02
C VAL A 262 10.70 -12.90 3.51
N PHE A 263 10.83 -11.64 3.89
CA PHE A 263 10.90 -11.24 5.30
C PHE A 263 9.57 -11.33 6.03
N ALA A 264 8.43 -11.26 5.34
CA ALA A 264 7.12 -11.57 5.94
C ALA A 264 7.06 -13.00 6.49
N ARG A 265 7.70 -13.98 5.81
CA ARG A 265 7.82 -15.35 6.33
C ARG A 265 8.70 -15.42 7.58
N VAL A 266 9.79 -14.65 7.61
CA VAL A 266 10.68 -14.53 8.79
C VAL A 266 9.92 -13.92 9.95
N VAL A 267 9.19 -12.82 9.74
CA VAL A 267 8.34 -12.16 10.76
C VAL A 267 7.32 -13.13 11.32
N LYS A 268 6.61 -13.88 10.46
CA LYS A 268 5.63 -14.89 10.89
C LYS A 268 6.23 -15.95 11.85
N ARG A 269 7.48 -16.37 11.60
CA ARG A 269 8.18 -17.33 12.46
C ARG A 269 8.69 -16.67 13.75
N ARG A 270 9.19 -15.45 13.65
CA ARG A 270 9.81 -14.73 14.79
C ARG A 270 8.79 -14.07 15.71
N SER A 271 7.62 -13.66 15.22
CA SER A 271 6.56 -13.03 16.02
C SER A 271 6.04 -13.90 17.18
N ARG A 272 6.23 -15.22 17.09
CA ARG A 272 5.90 -16.13 18.18
C ARG A 272 6.91 -16.09 19.35
N LYS A 273 8.14 -15.58 19.12
CA LYS A 273 9.26 -15.63 20.08
C LYS A 273 9.78 -14.24 20.44
N MET A 274 9.48 -13.24 19.66
CA MET A 274 9.96 -11.87 19.86
C MET A 274 8.82 -10.96 20.32
N ALA A 275 9.10 -10.11 21.29
CA ALA A 275 8.16 -9.07 21.68
C ALA A 275 7.88 -8.12 20.49
N PRO A 276 6.63 -7.65 20.31
CA PRO A 276 6.28 -6.74 19.20
C PRO A 276 7.16 -5.50 19.11
N ALA A 277 7.56 -4.94 20.25
CA ALA A 277 8.47 -3.80 20.28
C ALA A 277 9.86 -4.08 19.66
N ASN A 278 10.35 -5.32 19.80
CA ASN A 278 11.62 -5.72 19.19
C ASN A 278 11.47 -5.95 17.67
N LEU A 279 10.31 -6.37 17.19
CA LEU A 279 10.03 -6.44 15.75
C LEU A 279 10.03 -5.02 15.14
N ILE A 280 9.41 -4.05 15.81
CA ILE A 280 9.44 -2.63 15.39
C ILE A 280 10.89 -2.13 15.39
N LEU A 281 11.67 -2.41 16.44
CA LEU A 281 13.07 -2.00 16.52
C LEU A 281 13.89 -2.56 15.35
N VAL A 282 13.76 -3.85 15.06
CA VAL A 282 14.46 -4.48 13.93
C VAL A 282 14.05 -3.80 12.61
N GLY A 283 12.75 -3.65 12.35
CA GLY A 283 12.27 -3.02 11.11
C GLY A 283 12.73 -1.58 10.95
N GLY A 284 12.65 -0.79 12.03
CA GLY A 284 13.12 0.60 12.04
C GLY A 284 14.64 0.70 11.88
N SER A 285 15.41 -0.17 12.54
CA SER A 285 16.88 -0.21 12.38
C SER A 285 17.31 -0.56 10.96
N LEU A 286 16.59 -1.46 10.27
CA LEU A 286 16.83 -1.77 8.86
C LEU A 286 16.55 -0.55 7.97
N ALA A 287 15.49 0.21 8.23
CA ALA A 287 15.19 1.44 7.50
C ALA A 287 16.26 2.52 7.75
N VAL A 288 16.67 2.71 9.01
CA VAL A 288 17.76 3.63 9.37
C VAL A 288 19.06 3.25 8.64
N LEU A 289 19.43 1.96 8.66
CA LEU A 289 20.63 1.46 7.97
C LEU A 289 20.56 1.70 6.47
N ALA A 290 19.40 1.49 5.84
CA ALA A 290 19.18 1.78 4.44
C ALA A 290 19.45 3.26 4.12
N TYR A 291 18.92 4.19 4.93
CA TYR A 291 19.11 5.62 4.69
C TYR A 291 20.50 6.12 5.07
N VAL A 292 21.17 5.52 6.04
CA VAL A 292 22.60 5.78 6.28
C VAL A 292 23.43 5.40 5.05
N LEU A 293 23.20 4.20 4.51
CA LEU A 293 23.88 3.74 3.30
C LEU A 293 23.64 4.68 2.11
N LEU A 294 22.38 5.02 1.83
CA LEU A 294 21.98 5.88 0.72
C LEU A 294 22.44 7.33 0.86
N THR A 295 22.63 7.81 2.09
CA THR A 295 23.19 9.14 2.36
C THR A 295 24.68 9.20 2.05
N VAL A 296 25.43 8.11 2.33
CA VAL A 296 26.86 8.04 2.06
C VAL A 296 27.12 7.84 0.54
N SER A 297 26.37 6.95 -0.08
CA SER A 297 26.44 6.68 -1.52
C SER A 297 25.10 6.19 -2.03
N HIS A 298 24.70 6.67 -3.20
CA HIS A 298 23.47 6.29 -3.87
C HIS A 298 23.71 5.73 -5.28
N GLY A 299 24.82 5.03 -5.44
CA GLY A 299 25.11 4.22 -6.62
C GLY A 299 24.14 3.03 -6.76
N VAL A 300 24.23 2.33 -7.88
CA VAL A 300 23.30 1.23 -8.22
C VAL A 300 23.28 0.15 -7.14
N VAL A 301 24.44 -0.25 -6.63
CA VAL A 301 24.57 -1.31 -5.61
C VAL A 301 23.94 -0.88 -4.30
N GLU A 302 24.23 0.34 -3.84
CA GLU A 302 23.71 0.89 -2.61
C GLU A 302 22.19 1.07 -2.67
N VAL A 303 21.64 1.52 -3.80
CA VAL A 303 20.20 1.63 -4.00
C VAL A 303 19.53 0.26 -3.94
N VAL A 304 20.11 -0.78 -4.55
CA VAL A 304 19.55 -2.14 -4.49
C VAL A 304 19.61 -2.70 -3.07
N ILE A 305 20.73 -2.55 -2.36
CA ILE A 305 20.85 -2.99 -0.96
C ILE A 305 19.86 -2.21 -0.09
N GLY A 306 19.79 -0.89 -0.25
CA GLY A 306 18.84 -0.04 0.46
C GLY A 306 17.39 -0.46 0.21
N THR A 307 17.04 -0.77 -1.02
CA THR A 307 15.71 -1.27 -1.42
C THR A 307 15.35 -2.57 -0.71
N VAL A 308 16.27 -3.53 -0.62
CA VAL A 308 16.08 -4.79 0.12
C VAL A 308 15.92 -4.54 1.61
N LEU A 309 16.74 -3.66 2.19
CA LEU A 309 16.65 -3.28 3.61
C LEU A 309 15.31 -2.60 3.92
N LEU A 310 14.82 -1.71 3.04
CA LEU A 310 13.51 -1.06 3.18
C LEU A 310 12.36 -2.06 3.08
N GLY A 311 12.42 -3.03 2.16
CA GLY A 311 11.43 -4.09 2.06
C GLY A 311 11.40 -5.01 3.30
N ALA A 312 12.56 -5.32 3.85
CA ALA A 312 12.66 -6.03 5.13
C ALA A 312 12.11 -5.17 6.29
N GLY A 313 12.49 -3.89 6.35
CA GLY A 313 11.99 -2.93 7.32
C GLY A 313 10.47 -2.84 7.32
N TRP A 314 9.87 -2.74 6.12
CA TRP A 314 8.42 -2.79 5.93
C TRP A 314 7.81 -4.05 6.53
N ALA A 315 8.33 -5.23 6.20
CA ALA A 315 7.79 -6.50 6.70
C ALA A 315 7.77 -6.57 8.24
N PHE A 316 8.82 -6.09 8.91
CA PHE A 316 8.93 -6.11 10.36
C PHE A 316 8.11 -5.01 11.03
N MET A 317 8.24 -3.74 10.60
CA MET A 317 7.65 -2.59 11.28
C MET A 317 6.17 -2.42 10.92
N HIS A 318 5.83 -2.38 9.63
CA HIS A 318 4.48 -2.10 9.17
C HIS A 318 3.45 -3.10 9.72
N SER A 319 3.72 -4.41 9.58
CA SER A 319 2.80 -5.44 10.07
C SER A 319 2.56 -5.35 11.59
N THR A 320 3.58 -4.95 12.34
CA THR A 320 3.50 -4.82 13.79
C THR A 320 2.77 -3.55 14.21
N LEU A 321 3.01 -2.41 13.54
CA LEU A 321 2.28 -1.15 13.78
C LEU A 321 0.80 -1.30 13.40
N GLN A 322 0.49 -1.93 12.28
CA GLN A 322 -0.88 -2.20 11.86
C GLN A 322 -1.64 -3.08 12.85
N THR A 323 -0.97 -4.13 13.38
CA THR A 323 -1.53 -4.96 14.45
C THR A 323 -1.77 -4.13 15.71
N TRP A 324 -0.81 -3.28 16.09
CA TRP A 324 -0.97 -2.39 17.24
C TRP A 324 -2.14 -1.41 17.07
N ALA A 325 -2.39 -0.89 15.87
CA ALA A 325 -3.58 -0.08 15.60
C ALA A 325 -4.88 -0.83 15.88
N THR A 326 -4.96 -2.13 15.58
CA THR A 326 -6.14 -2.95 15.91
C THR A 326 -6.30 -3.21 17.41
N ASP A 327 -5.19 -3.32 18.15
CA ASP A 327 -5.21 -3.53 19.60
C ASP A 327 -5.71 -2.28 20.35
N MET A 328 -5.47 -1.07 19.80
CA MET A 328 -5.88 0.20 20.42
C MET A 328 -7.39 0.44 20.40
N ALA A 329 -8.12 -0.18 19.49
CA ALA A 329 -9.56 0.01 19.32
C ALA A 329 -10.22 -1.36 19.03
N PRO A 330 -10.30 -2.28 20.00
CA PRO A 330 -10.77 -3.64 19.79
C PRO A 330 -12.22 -3.69 19.29
N ASP A 331 -13.07 -2.75 19.68
CA ASP A 331 -14.46 -2.65 19.24
C ASP A 331 -14.60 -1.99 17.86
N TYR A 332 -13.57 -1.28 17.39
CA TYR A 332 -13.56 -0.49 16.15
C TYR A 332 -12.37 -0.82 15.25
N ARG A 333 -11.94 -2.08 15.21
CA ARG A 333 -10.73 -2.54 14.48
C ARG A 333 -10.71 -2.12 13.01
N ALA A 334 -11.83 -2.25 12.31
CA ALA A 334 -11.92 -1.86 10.91
C ALA A 334 -11.65 -0.36 10.70
N THR A 335 -12.23 0.49 11.55
CA THR A 335 -12.02 1.95 11.53
C THR A 335 -10.57 2.29 11.87
N ALA A 336 -9.97 1.63 12.86
CA ALA A 336 -8.57 1.85 13.25
C ALA A 336 -7.60 1.49 12.10
N VAL A 337 -7.83 0.37 11.41
CA VAL A 337 -7.03 -0.04 10.24
C VAL A 337 -7.20 0.93 9.08
N SER A 338 -8.43 1.40 8.81
CA SER A 338 -8.67 2.38 7.74
C SER A 338 -7.99 3.72 8.04
N LEU A 339 -8.08 4.22 9.27
CA LEU A 339 -7.39 5.44 9.69
C LEU A 339 -5.87 5.27 9.65
N PHE A 340 -5.34 4.12 10.08
CA PHE A 340 -3.93 3.79 9.97
C PHE A 340 -3.46 3.85 8.51
N ALA A 341 -4.18 3.23 7.59
CA ALA A 341 -3.86 3.26 6.17
C ALA A 341 -4.00 4.68 5.58
N THR A 342 -5.01 5.45 5.99
CA THR A 342 -5.16 6.86 5.60
C THR A 342 -3.93 7.67 6.01
N MET A 343 -3.49 7.56 7.26
CA MET A 343 -2.32 8.28 7.76
C MET A 343 -1.03 7.82 7.08
N LEU A 344 -0.87 6.52 6.83
CA LEU A 344 0.26 5.96 6.08
C LEU A 344 0.37 6.57 4.68
N PHE A 345 -0.72 6.57 3.92
CA PHE A 345 -0.73 7.12 2.56
C PHE A 345 -0.62 8.65 2.55
N THR A 346 -1.17 9.33 3.54
CA THR A 346 -0.95 10.78 3.75
C THR A 346 0.53 11.07 3.98
N GLY A 347 1.20 10.29 4.83
CA GLY A 347 2.65 10.41 5.06
C GLY A 347 3.46 10.19 3.79
N SER A 348 3.11 9.20 2.99
CA SER A 348 3.73 8.96 1.67
C SER A 348 3.53 10.14 0.71
N ALA A 349 2.32 10.70 0.65
CA ALA A 349 2.00 11.86 -0.18
C ALA A 349 2.78 13.12 0.27
N VAL A 350 2.89 13.34 1.58
CA VAL A 350 3.72 14.41 2.15
C VAL A 350 5.19 14.21 1.76
N GLY A 351 5.70 12.98 1.86
CA GLY A 351 7.05 12.62 1.42
C GLY A 351 7.26 12.93 -0.07
N ALA A 352 6.33 12.52 -0.93
CA ALA A 352 6.40 12.80 -2.36
C ALA A 352 6.41 14.31 -2.66
N ALA A 353 5.61 15.10 -1.94
CA ALA A 353 5.57 16.56 -2.10
C ALA A 353 6.86 17.26 -1.64
N ILE A 354 7.51 16.77 -0.56
CA ILE A 354 8.77 17.32 -0.05
C ILE A 354 9.95 16.91 -0.93
N PHE A 355 9.98 15.66 -1.38
CA PHE A 355 11.13 15.09 -2.07
C PHE A 355 11.14 15.37 -3.58
N GLY A 356 9.98 15.60 -4.20
CA GLY A 356 9.87 15.89 -5.63
C GLY A 356 10.80 17.03 -6.10
N PRO A 357 10.72 18.24 -5.49
CA PRO A 357 11.61 19.35 -5.84
C PRO A 357 13.11 19.03 -5.66
N LEU A 358 13.46 18.24 -4.64
CA LEU A 358 14.84 17.83 -4.38
C LEU A 358 15.35 16.86 -5.45
N VAL A 359 14.50 15.97 -5.92
CA VAL A 359 14.83 15.01 -6.99
C VAL A 359 15.00 15.73 -8.32
N ASP A 360 14.13 16.69 -8.65
CA ASP A 360 14.27 17.53 -9.84
C ASP A 360 15.56 18.35 -9.83
N ALA A 361 15.98 18.83 -8.65
CA ALA A 361 17.26 19.52 -8.47
C ALA A 361 18.47 18.58 -8.44
N GLY A 362 18.31 17.26 -8.62
CA GLY A 362 19.36 16.27 -8.49
C GLY A 362 19.91 16.07 -7.07
N SER A 363 19.23 16.63 -6.06
CA SER A 363 19.67 16.61 -4.67
C SER A 363 19.25 15.34 -3.94
N PHE A 364 19.56 14.17 -4.49
CA PHE A 364 19.16 12.86 -3.93
C PHE A 364 19.64 12.65 -2.49
N GLN A 365 20.88 13.10 -2.18
CA GLN A 365 21.42 13.00 -0.82
C GLN A 365 20.53 13.71 0.20
N ALA A 366 19.98 14.89 -0.13
CA ALA A 366 19.09 15.63 0.75
C ALA A 366 17.81 14.85 1.07
N VAL A 367 17.24 14.13 0.09
CA VAL A 367 16.09 13.23 0.30
C VAL A 367 16.42 12.18 1.37
N PHE A 368 17.58 11.55 1.28
CA PHE A 368 17.97 10.48 2.22
C PHE A 368 18.31 11.02 3.60
N VAL A 369 18.97 12.19 3.70
CA VAL A 369 19.26 12.87 4.98
C VAL A 369 17.97 13.24 5.70
N ILE A 370 17.02 13.89 5.03
CA ILE A 370 15.72 14.28 5.63
C ILE A 370 14.97 13.05 6.09
N THR A 371 14.96 12.00 5.25
CA THR A 371 14.27 10.76 5.61
C THR A 371 14.92 10.07 6.80
N LEU A 372 16.25 10.05 6.87
CA LEU A 372 17.01 9.52 8.02
C LEU A 372 16.67 10.28 9.30
N ALA A 373 16.58 11.62 9.23
CA ALA A 373 16.21 12.46 10.36
C ALA A 373 14.81 12.17 10.92
N VAL A 374 13.90 11.62 10.10
CA VAL A 374 12.57 11.17 10.53
C VAL A 374 12.57 9.69 10.93
N ALA A 375 13.37 8.85 10.26
CA ALA A 375 13.41 7.41 10.52
C ALA A 375 13.93 7.06 11.92
N VAL A 376 14.93 7.80 12.42
CA VAL A 376 15.50 7.60 13.76
C VAL A 376 14.45 7.87 14.86
N PRO A 377 13.84 9.06 14.96
CA PRO A 377 12.82 9.31 15.98
C PRO A 377 11.58 8.43 15.83
N LEU A 378 11.16 8.07 14.59
CA LEU A 378 10.11 7.09 14.34
C LEU A 378 10.44 5.76 15.03
N THR A 379 11.63 5.21 14.76
CA THR A 379 12.06 3.93 15.32
C THR A 379 12.08 3.93 16.84
N ILE A 380 12.65 4.99 17.43
CA ILE A 380 12.75 5.16 18.90
C ILE A 380 11.35 5.29 19.51
N THR A 381 10.53 6.20 18.99
CA THR A 381 9.20 6.49 19.55
C THR A 381 8.27 5.28 19.42
N ALA A 382 8.27 4.60 18.27
CA ALA A 382 7.46 3.41 18.04
C ALA A 382 7.87 2.25 18.98
N THR A 383 9.18 2.03 19.15
CA THR A 383 9.71 0.97 20.03
C THR A 383 9.37 1.24 21.50
N ILE A 384 9.64 2.45 21.99
CA ILE A 384 9.36 2.84 23.38
C ILE A 384 7.86 2.84 23.63
N GLY A 385 7.08 3.42 22.71
CA GLY A 385 5.61 3.46 22.81
C GLY A 385 5.01 2.05 22.92
N ARG A 386 5.47 1.10 22.08
CA ARG A 386 4.99 -0.28 22.12
C ARG A 386 5.41 -1.03 23.39
N ARG A 387 6.62 -0.77 23.92
CA ARG A 387 7.05 -1.32 25.23
C ARG A 387 6.16 -0.84 26.35
N ARG A 388 5.93 0.48 26.45
CA ARG A 388 5.08 1.10 27.49
C ARG A 388 3.62 0.62 27.40
N TYR A 389 3.14 0.37 26.19
CA TYR A 389 1.80 -0.18 25.99
C TYR A 389 1.68 -1.61 26.54
N ALA A 390 2.66 -2.46 26.26
CA ALA A 390 2.68 -3.83 26.75
C ALA A 390 2.70 -3.94 28.30
N THR A 391 3.38 -2.99 28.97
CA THR A 391 3.46 -2.95 30.45
C THR A 391 2.20 -2.41 31.13
N ARG A 392 1.29 -1.73 30.39
CA ARG A 392 0.02 -1.21 30.93
C ARG A 392 -1.17 -2.14 30.75
N GLY A 393 -1.03 -3.18 29.98
CA GLY A 393 -2.10 -4.14 29.62
C GLY A 393 -2.08 -5.42 30.46
N HIS A 394 -1.33 -5.44 31.57
CA HIS A 394 -1.31 -6.55 32.53
C HIS A 394 -1.53 -6.05 33.94
#